data_8c1d91c95513b14968b399b96cddb000
#
_entry.id   8c1d91c95513b14968b399b96cddb000
#
_cell.length_a   1.000
_cell.length_b   1.000
_cell.length_c   1.000
_cell.angle_alpha   90.00
_cell.angle_beta   90.00
_cell.angle_gamma   90.00
#
_symmetry.space_group_name_H-M   'P 1'
#
loop_
_entity.id
_entity.type
_entity.pdbx_description
1 polymer ?
#
loop_
_entity_poly.entity_id
_entity_poly.type
_entity_poly.pdbx_seq_one_letter_code
_entity_poly.pdbx_strand_id
1 'polypeptide(L)'
;MQVMKFGGTSVANATNMSKVVDIVSKAVERDRTILVSSAISGCTDTLIKIGTLAAERNESYKGLIDELQQRHHDIIREFVPLEKQDDTLETCDSLFDSLRSITQGVFLLGELSQTSLDAIQGFGELWSTKILATKFASVGIATKWVDSRNIIRTVAKGDKNIVDTQKTYSRVNEMVETNPITQL
;
A
#
# COMPACT_ATOMS: atom_id res chain seq x y z
N MET A 1 -5.82 21.13 9.31
CA MET A 1 -5.39 19.90 8.62
C MET A 1 -4.83 18.95 9.64
N GLN A 2 -5.23 17.67 9.59
CA GLN A 2 -4.76 16.63 10.50
C GLN A 2 -4.14 15.46 9.73
N VAL A 3 -3.28 14.70 10.38
CA VAL A 3 -2.69 13.47 9.82
C VAL A 3 -3.06 12.33 10.76
N MET A 4 -3.64 11.27 10.21
CA MET A 4 -4.03 10.07 10.95
C MET A 4 -3.23 8.88 10.44
N LYS A 5 -2.56 8.15 11.33
CA LYS A 5 -1.78 6.97 10.98
C LYS A 5 -2.39 5.71 11.60
N PHE A 6 -2.65 4.72 10.76
CA PHE A 6 -3.14 3.40 11.17
C PHE A 6 -2.11 2.31 10.88
N GLY A 7 -1.79 1.53 11.90
CA GLY A 7 -0.86 0.41 11.80
C GLY A 7 -1.54 -0.86 11.24
N GLY A 8 -0.73 -1.88 10.95
CA GLY A 8 -1.18 -3.13 10.34
C GLY A 8 -2.30 -3.84 11.10
N THR A 9 -2.32 -3.79 12.42
CA THR A 9 -3.41 -4.36 13.24
C THR A 9 -4.74 -3.63 13.05
N SER A 10 -4.69 -2.31 12.80
CA SER A 10 -5.89 -1.51 12.52
C SER A 10 -6.50 -1.80 11.16
N VAL A 11 -5.74 -2.37 10.23
CA VAL A 11 -6.17 -2.72 8.87
C VAL A 11 -6.05 -4.22 8.59
N ALA A 12 -6.03 -5.06 9.64
CA ALA A 12 -5.77 -6.49 9.55
C ALA A 12 -6.81 -7.29 8.74
N ASN A 13 -8.03 -6.81 8.67
CA ASN A 13 -9.18 -7.44 8.00
C ASN A 13 -10.28 -6.40 7.72
N ALA A 14 -11.34 -6.81 7.02
CA ALA A 14 -12.47 -5.98 6.65
C ALA A 14 -13.16 -5.30 7.86
N THR A 15 -13.34 -6.04 8.95
CA THR A 15 -13.96 -5.52 10.19
C THR A 15 -13.12 -4.38 10.80
N ASN A 16 -11.80 -4.54 10.86
CA ASN A 16 -10.91 -3.51 11.39
C ASN A 16 -10.82 -2.31 10.44
N MET A 17 -10.76 -2.54 9.13
CA MET A 17 -10.81 -1.47 8.12
C MET A 17 -12.11 -0.67 8.21
N SER A 18 -13.25 -1.31 8.50
CA SER A 18 -14.53 -0.61 8.71
C SER A 18 -14.46 0.37 9.88
N LYS A 19 -13.81 0.00 10.98
CA LYS A 19 -13.57 0.92 12.11
C LYS A 19 -12.68 2.12 11.72
N VAL A 20 -11.68 1.88 10.86
CA VAL A 20 -10.85 2.97 10.32
C VAL A 20 -11.71 3.93 9.50
N VAL A 21 -12.60 3.40 8.65
CA VAL A 21 -13.52 4.24 7.86
C VAL A 21 -14.41 5.07 8.78
N ASP A 22 -15.02 4.49 9.82
CA ASP A 22 -15.85 5.22 10.77
C ASP A 22 -15.11 6.35 11.50
N ILE A 23 -13.87 6.09 11.90
CA ILE A 23 -13.02 7.09 12.58
C ILE A 23 -12.68 8.24 11.63
N VAL A 24 -12.24 7.91 10.40
CA VAL A 24 -11.82 8.91 9.41
C VAL A 24 -13.03 9.70 8.89
N SER A 25 -14.18 9.06 8.69
CA SER A 25 -15.42 9.76 8.29
C SER A 25 -15.79 10.89 9.25
N LYS A 26 -15.71 10.63 10.56
CA LYS A 26 -15.93 11.66 11.59
C LYS A 26 -14.84 12.73 11.62
N ALA A 27 -13.62 12.36 11.24
CA ALA A 27 -12.48 13.29 11.24
C ALA A 27 -12.57 14.29 10.09
N VAL A 28 -12.94 13.83 8.89
CA VAL A 28 -13.05 14.68 7.69
C VAL A 28 -14.20 15.70 7.78
N GLU A 29 -15.22 15.44 8.60
CA GLU A 29 -16.28 16.43 8.90
C GLU A 29 -15.74 17.66 9.65
N ARG A 30 -14.61 17.53 10.33
CA ARG A 30 -14.02 18.58 11.18
C ARG A 30 -12.87 19.29 10.51
N ASP A 31 -12.04 18.55 9.77
CA ASP A 31 -10.84 19.12 9.17
C ASP A 31 -10.33 18.23 8.01
N ARG A 32 -9.57 18.85 7.10
CA ARG A 32 -8.83 18.12 6.06
C ARG A 32 -7.97 17.04 6.68
N THR A 33 -8.09 15.82 6.18
CA THR A 33 -7.41 14.66 6.77
C THR A 33 -6.51 13.98 5.77
N ILE A 34 -5.24 13.80 6.14
CA ILE A 34 -4.30 12.91 5.44
C ILE A 34 -4.30 11.59 6.20
N LEU A 35 -4.65 10.52 5.50
CA LEU A 35 -4.60 9.15 6.03
C LEU A 35 -3.30 8.47 5.60
N VAL A 36 -2.55 7.97 6.58
CA VAL A 36 -1.38 7.10 6.36
C VAL A 36 -1.70 5.71 6.88
N SER A 37 -1.62 4.71 6.04
CA SER A 37 -1.90 3.31 6.42
C SER A 37 -0.70 2.41 6.17
N SER A 38 -0.54 1.42 7.03
CA SER A 38 0.42 0.34 6.91
C SER A 38 -0.14 -0.79 6.02
N ALA A 39 0.69 -1.74 5.67
CA ALA A 39 0.28 -3.03 5.12
C ALA A 39 -0.69 -3.77 6.05
N ILE A 40 -1.49 -4.67 5.51
CA ILE A 40 -2.32 -5.60 6.28
C ILE A 40 -1.42 -6.44 7.20
N SER A 41 -1.87 -6.67 8.44
CA SER A 41 -1.08 -7.41 9.45
C SER A 41 -0.49 -8.72 8.90
N GLY A 42 0.82 -8.94 9.10
CA GLY A 42 1.56 -10.10 8.61
C GLY A 42 1.92 -10.07 7.12
N CYS A 43 1.41 -9.10 6.35
CA CYS A 43 1.71 -9.00 4.91
C CYS A 43 3.21 -8.74 4.66
N THR A 44 3.81 -7.82 5.41
CA THR A 44 5.24 -7.48 5.26
C THR A 44 6.14 -8.69 5.51
N ASP A 45 5.87 -9.46 6.57
CA ASP A 45 6.65 -10.67 6.90
C ASP A 45 6.53 -11.72 5.78
N THR A 46 5.32 -11.88 5.22
CA THR A 46 5.08 -12.78 4.07
C THR A 46 5.85 -12.31 2.84
N LEU A 47 5.88 -11.01 2.54
CA LEU A 47 6.61 -10.43 1.42
C LEU A 47 8.13 -10.62 1.57
N ILE A 48 8.68 -10.44 2.77
CA ILE A 48 10.09 -10.73 3.06
C ILE A 48 10.39 -12.21 2.78
N LYS A 49 9.54 -13.11 3.28
CA LYS A 49 9.69 -14.56 3.06
C LYS A 49 9.63 -14.93 1.57
N ILE A 50 8.71 -14.31 0.81
CA ILE A 50 8.61 -14.49 -0.65
C ILE A 50 9.94 -14.11 -1.33
N GLY A 51 10.47 -12.92 -1.02
CA GLY A 51 11.74 -12.45 -1.59
C GLY A 51 12.92 -13.36 -1.24
N THR A 52 13.00 -13.82 0.02
CA THR A 52 14.06 -14.73 0.49
C THR A 52 14.00 -16.08 -0.23
N LEU A 53 12.82 -16.71 -0.28
CA LEU A 53 12.64 -17.99 -0.97
C LEU A 53 12.93 -17.89 -2.47
N ALA A 54 12.55 -16.78 -3.11
CA ALA A 54 12.88 -16.55 -4.50
C ALA A 54 14.39 -16.49 -4.72
N ALA A 55 15.16 -15.78 -3.86
CA ALA A 55 16.61 -15.72 -3.93
C ALA A 55 17.28 -17.10 -3.70
N GLU A 56 16.69 -17.92 -2.85
CA GLU A 56 17.11 -19.31 -2.60
C GLU A 56 16.72 -20.28 -3.74
N ARG A 57 16.10 -19.78 -4.81
CA ARG A 57 15.55 -20.58 -5.92
C ARG A 57 14.56 -21.64 -5.47
N ASN A 58 13.80 -21.35 -4.42
CA ASN A 58 12.79 -22.21 -3.86
C ASN A 58 11.41 -21.82 -4.43
N GLU A 59 10.85 -22.65 -5.30
CA GLU A 59 9.58 -22.43 -6.01
C GLU A 59 8.36 -22.21 -5.08
N SER A 60 8.47 -22.56 -3.79
CA SER A 60 7.37 -22.39 -2.84
C SER A 60 6.96 -20.91 -2.63
N TYR A 61 7.80 -19.95 -3.04
CA TYR A 61 7.45 -18.53 -3.00
C TYR A 61 6.18 -18.21 -3.81
N LYS A 62 5.93 -18.96 -4.91
CA LYS A 62 4.76 -18.77 -5.77
C LYS A 62 3.46 -19.05 -5.02
N GLY A 63 3.42 -20.15 -4.27
CA GLY A 63 2.26 -20.48 -3.44
C GLY A 63 1.96 -19.42 -2.37
N LEU A 64 3.00 -18.82 -1.77
CA LEU A 64 2.82 -17.73 -0.82
C LEU A 64 2.25 -16.46 -1.48
N ILE A 65 2.60 -16.19 -2.74
CA ILE A 65 2.01 -15.08 -3.49
C ILE A 65 0.52 -15.35 -3.74
N ASP A 66 0.16 -16.58 -4.13
CA ASP A 66 -1.21 -16.95 -4.41
C ASP A 66 -2.09 -16.91 -3.13
N GLU A 67 -1.58 -17.38 -2.00
CA GLU A 67 -2.24 -17.25 -0.69
C GLU A 67 -2.43 -15.79 -0.28
N LEU A 68 -1.40 -14.96 -0.48
CA LEU A 68 -1.47 -13.53 -0.16
C LEU A 68 -2.48 -12.81 -1.06
N GLN A 69 -2.54 -13.13 -2.35
CA GLN A 69 -3.51 -12.61 -3.29
C GLN A 69 -4.93 -12.99 -2.89
N GLN A 70 -5.17 -14.27 -2.59
CA GLN A 70 -6.49 -14.75 -2.16
C GLN A 70 -6.97 -14.00 -0.91
N ARG A 71 -6.09 -13.80 0.07
CA ARG A 71 -6.42 -13.03 1.28
C ARG A 71 -6.85 -11.59 0.97
N HIS A 72 -6.19 -10.92 0.03
CA HIS A 72 -6.57 -9.57 -0.39
C HIS A 72 -7.91 -9.57 -1.13
N HIS A 73 -8.14 -10.56 -2.01
CA HIS A 73 -9.42 -10.75 -2.68
C HIS A 73 -10.57 -10.94 -1.69
N ASP A 74 -10.37 -11.77 -0.65
CA ASP A 74 -11.40 -12.01 0.36
C ASP A 74 -11.74 -10.71 1.13
N ILE A 75 -10.71 -9.93 1.48
CA ILE A 75 -10.91 -8.61 2.11
C ILE A 75 -11.67 -7.67 1.17
N ILE A 76 -11.32 -7.62 -0.12
CA ILE A 76 -12.01 -6.78 -1.11
C ILE A 76 -13.49 -7.18 -1.20
N ARG A 77 -13.78 -8.47 -1.32
CA ARG A 77 -15.15 -8.99 -1.42
C ARG A 77 -16.00 -8.71 -0.16
N GLU A 78 -15.37 -8.75 1.02
CA GLU A 78 -16.07 -8.46 2.28
C GLU A 78 -16.26 -6.95 2.53
N PHE A 79 -15.28 -6.13 2.14
CA PHE A 79 -15.18 -4.73 2.57
C PHE A 79 -15.65 -3.72 1.52
N VAL A 80 -15.40 -4.00 0.24
CA VAL A 80 -15.71 -3.09 -0.86
C VAL A 80 -17.11 -3.37 -1.40
N PRO A 81 -17.95 -2.34 -1.68
CA PRO A 81 -19.26 -2.54 -2.28
C PRO A 81 -19.18 -3.25 -3.63
N LEU A 82 -20.20 -4.07 -3.95
CA LEU A 82 -20.21 -4.97 -5.10
C LEU A 82 -19.89 -4.25 -6.43
N GLU A 83 -20.45 -3.06 -6.63
CA GLU A 83 -20.26 -2.24 -7.82
C GLU A 83 -18.84 -1.70 -8.02
N LYS A 84 -17.98 -1.84 -7.02
CA LYS A 84 -16.55 -1.42 -7.04
C LYS A 84 -15.58 -2.58 -6.91
N GLN A 85 -16.08 -3.81 -6.73
CA GLN A 85 -15.21 -4.96 -6.49
C GLN A 85 -14.36 -5.29 -7.71
N ASP A 86 -14.96 -5.34 -8.90
CA ASP A 86 -14.24 -5.76 -10.13
C ASP A 86 -13.05 -4.83 -10.42
N ASP A 87 -13.25 -3.52 -10.44
CA ASP A 87 -12.19 -2.53 -10.64
C ASP A 87 -11.10 -2.63 -9.56
N THR A 88 -11.51 -2.93 -8.32
CA THR A 88 -10.57 -3.04 -7.19
C THR A 88 -9.76 -4.33 -7.26
N LEU A 89 -10.38 -5.43 -7.65
CA LEU A 89 -9.72 -6.72 -7.88
C LEU A 89 -8.72 -6.60 -9.04
N GLU A 90 -9.11 -6.02 -10.18
CA GLU A 90 -8.22 -5.80 -11.33
C GLU A 90 -6.98 -4.96 -10.93
N THR A 91 -7.19 -3.87 -10.18
CA THR A 91 -6.07 -3.06 -9.66
C THR A 91 -5.17 -3.86 -8.72
N CYS A 92 -5.76 -4.67 -7.84
CA CYS A 92 -5.04 -5.54 -6.92
C CYS A 92 -4.20 -6.58 -7.68
N ASP A 93 -4.79 -7.23 -8.66
CA ASP A 93 -4.14 -8.26 -9.49
C ASP A 93 -2.98 -7.71 -10.31
N SER A 94 -3.11 -6.53 -10.88
CA SER A 94 -2.01 -5.83 -11.56
C SER A 94 -0.79 -5.60 -10.65
N LEU A 95 -1.02 -5.29 -9.38
CA LEU A 95 0.06 -5.18 -8.40
C LEU A 95 0.67 -6.55 -8.05
N PHE A 96 -0.14 -7.61 -7.97
CA PHE A 96 0.37 -8.98 -7.79
C PHE A 96 1.19 -9.46 -8.99
N ASP A 97 0.80 -9.12 -10.21
CA ASP A 97 1.58 -9.42 -11.42
C ASP A 97 2.93 -8.70 -11.42
N SER A 98 2.95 -7.46 -10.93
CA SER A 98 4.19 -6.72 -10.72
C SER A 98 5.08 -7.38 -9.66
N LEU A 99 4.52 -7.85 -8.55
CA LEU A 99 5.25 -8.62 -7.54
C LEU A 99 5.82 -9.92 -8.13
N ARG A 100 5.01 -10.68 -8.89
CA ARG A 100 5.46 -11.90 -9.57
C ARG A 100 6.64 -11.64 -10.50
N SER A 101 6.59 -10.54 -11.26
CA SER A 101 7.67 -10.16 -12.18
C SER A 101 8.96 -9.85 -11.44
N ILE A 102 8.92 -9.10 -10.35
CA ILE A 102 10.11 -8.77 -9.54
C ILE A 102 10.67 -10.04 -8.89
N THR A 103 9.81 -10.85 -8.26
CA THR A 103 10.25 -12.07 -7.57
C THR A 103 10.78 -13.12 -8.53
N GLN A 104 10.25 -13.20 -9.76
CA GLN A 104 10.82 -14.04 -10.82
C GLN A 104 12.23 -13.57 -11.22
N GLY A 105 12.46 -12.25 -11.29
CA GLY A 105 13.81 -11.69 -11.50
C GLY A 105 14.78 -12.09 -10.40
N VAL A 106 14.36 -11.95 -9.12
CA VAL A 106 15.13 -12.39 -7.94
C VAL A 106 15.45 -13.89 -8.01
N PHE A 107 14.47 -14.71 -8.36
CA PHE A 107 14.62 -16.17 -8.51
C PHE A 107 15.67 -16.54 -9.58
N LEU A 108 15.61 -15.90 -10.75
CA LEU A 108 16.55 -16.16 -11.84
C LEU A 108 17.98 -15.75 -11.49
N LEU A 109 18.13 -14.60 -10.84
CA LEU A 109 19.43 -14.10 -10.40
C LEU A 109 19.99 -14.91 -9.21
N GLY A 110 19.14 -15.43 -8.34
CA GLY A 110 19.51 -16.08 -7.09
C GLY A 110 20.05 -15.08 -6.05
N GLU A 111 19.60 -13.81 -6.14
CA GLU A 111 20.06 -12.72 -5.27
C GLU A 111 18.91 -11.80 -4.92
N LEU A 112 18.80 -11.43 -3.65
CA LEU A 112 17.83 -10.44 -3.14
C LEU A 112 18.61 -9.19 -2.70
N SER A 113 18.71 -8.21 -3.59
CA SER A 113 19.29 -6.91 -3.22
C SER A 113 18.36 -6.15 -2.26
N GLN A 114 18.92 -5.21 -1.47
CA GLN A 114 18.12 -4.36 -0.59
C GLN A 114 17.07 -3.57 -1.40
N THR A 115 17.42 -3.08 -2.57
CA THR A 115 16.47 -2.38 -3.47
C THR A 115 15.31 -3.26 -3.90
N SER A 116 15.59 -4.53 -4.24
CA SER A 116 14.54 -5.49 -4.59
C SER A 116 13.65 -5.83 -3.38
N LEU A 117 14.25 -5.98 -2.21
CA LEU A 117 13.51 -6.23 -0.97
C LEU A 117 12.60 -5.06 -0.61
N ASP A 118 13.11 -3.82 -0.67
CA ASP A 118 12.32 -2.61 -0.43
C ASP A 118 11.14 -2.50 -1.41
N ALA A 119 11.37 -2.82 -2.69
CA ALA A 119 10.31 -2.82 -3.70
C ALA A 119 9.24 -3.89 -3.40
N ILE A 120 9.66 -5.10 -3.03
CA ILE A 120 8.75 -6.21 -2.66
C ILE A 120 7.93 -5.85 -1.43
N GLN A 121 8.54 -5.34 -0.37
CA GLN A 121 7.84 -4.95 0.86
C GLN A 121 6.79 -3.86 0.62
N GLY A 122 7.10 -2.88 -0.24
CA GLY A 122 6.20 -1.76 -0.53
C GLY A 122 4.85 -2.13 -1.14
N PHE A 123 4.67 -3.34 -1.68
CA PHE A 123 3.38 -3.79 -2.19
C PHE A 123 2.32 -3.88 -1.10
N GLY A 124 2.70 -4.22 0.14
CA GLY A 124 1.76 -4.34 1.24
C GLY A 124 0.98 -3.06 1.51
N GLU A 125 1.66 -1.92 1.54
CA GLU A 125 1.05 -0.61 1.71
C GLU A 125 0.24 -0.19 0.47
N LEU A 126 0.69 -0.55 -0.74
CA LEU A 126 -0.05 -0.24 -1.97
C LEU A 126 -1.43 -0.90 -1.98
N TRP A 127 -1.51 -2.19 -1.67
CA TRP A 127 -2.80 -2.90 -1.63
C TRP A 127 -3.71 -2.32 -0.55
N SER A 128 -3.25 -2.21 0.69
CA SER A 128 -4.08 -1.77 1.81
C SER A 128 -4.63 -0.36 1.60
N THR A 129 -3.80 0.55 1.11
CA THR A 129 -4.20 1.95 0.87
C THR A 129 -5.12 2.10 -0.32
N LYS A 130 -4.95 1.30 -1.39
CA LYS A 130 -5.88 1.27 -2.53
C LYS A 130 -7.27 0.78 -2.12
N ILE A 131 -7.33 -0.32 -1.37
CA ILE A 131 -8.60 -0.87 -0.85
C ILE A 131 -9.31 0.16 0.01
N LEU A 132 -8.60 0.81 0.93
CA LEU A 132 -9.16 1.87 1.77
C LEU A 132 -9.65 3.06 0.94
N ALA A 133 -8.87 3.54 -0.03
CA ALA A 133 -9.26 4.67 -0.89
C ALA A 133 -10.53 4.39 -1.68
N THR A 134 -10.69 3.17 -2.23
CA THR A 134 -11.92 2.75 -2.91
C THR A 134 -13.11 2.77 -1.94
N LYS A 135 -12.93 2.27 -0.71
CA LYS A 135 -13.99 2.27 0.29
C LYS A 135 -14.41 3.68 0.69
N PHE A 136 -13.46 4.59 0.93
CA PHE A 136 -13.78 5.98 1.25
C PHE A 136 -14.58 6.65 0.12
N ALA A 137 -14.14 6.49 -1.12
CA ALA A 137 -14.88 7.01 -2.27
C ALA A 137 -16.29 6.44 -2.37
N SER A 138 -16.48 5.15 -2.06
CA SER A 138 -17.79 4.50 -2.12
C SER A 138 -18.78 4.96 -1.04
N VAL A 139 -18.28 5.50 0.07
CA VAL A 139 -19.13 6.09 1.13
C VAL A 139 -19.26 7.62 0.99
N GLY A 140 -18.90 8.17 -0.17
CA GLY A 140 -19.10 9.59 -0.49
C GLY A 140 -18.01 10.53 0.03
N ILE A 141 -16.90 10.01 0.56
CA ILE A 141 -15.77 10.84 0.97
C ILE A 141 -14.89 11.12 -0.24
N ALA A 142 -14.76 12.39 -0.61
CA ALA A 142 -13.86 12.81 -1.68
C ALA A 142 -12.41 12.41 -1.33
N THR A 143 -11.91 11.39 -2.02
CA THR A 143 -10.65 10.73 -1.69
C THR A 143 -9.70 10.75 -2.87
N LYS A 144 -8.45 11.15 -2.62
CA LYS A 144 -7.34 10.99 -3.56
C LYS A 144 -6.33 10.01 -3.01
N TRP A 145 -6.11 8.91 -3.71
CA TRP A 145 -5.02 8.00 -3.39
C TRP A 145 -3.69 8.56 -3.90
N VAL A 146 -2.67 8.50 -3.07
CA VAL A 146 -1.33 9.00 -3.39
C VAL A 146 -0.29 7.94 -3.06
N ASP A 147 0.49 7.55 -4.07
CA ASP A 147 1.65 6.69 -3.89
C ASP A 147 2.80 7.52 -3.30
N SER A 148 3.12 7.28 -2.03
CA SER A 148 4.16 8.01 -1.31
C SER A 148 5.56 7.87 -1.94
N ARG A 149 5.82 6.80 -2.71
CA ARG A 149 7.09 6.59 -3.44
C ARG A 149 7.33 7.66 -4.51
N ASN A 150 6.27 8.29 -5.01
CA ASN A 150 6.35 9.41 -5.96
C ASN A 150 6.69 10.74 -5.28
N ILE A 151 6.51 10.85 -3.96
CA ILE A 151 6.67 12.09 -3.19
C ILE A 151 7.91 12.02 -2.30
N ILE A 152 8.00 11.00 -1.46
CA ILE A 152 9.11 10.83 -0.52
C ILE A 152 10.37 10.44 -1.30
N ARG A 153 11.42 11.20 -1.10
CA ARG A 153 12.76 10.91 -1.65
C ARG A 153 13.70 10.58 -0.52
N THR A 154 14.52 9.57 -0.74
CA THR A 154 15.55 9.16 0.20
C THR A 154 16.93 9.28 -0.44
N VAL A 155 17.93 9.46 0.40
CA VAL A 155 19.34 9.43 0.03
C VAL A 155 20.07 8.49 0.97
N ALA A 156 21.02 7.75 0.42
CA ALA A 156 21.90 6.90 1.23
C ALA A 156 22.82 7.76 2.11
N LYS A 157 22.87 7.43 3.40
CA LYS A 157 23.81 8.02 4.36
C LYS A 157 24.42 6.92 5.23
N GLY A 158 25.62 6.48 4.85
CA GLY A 158 26.19 5.25 5.39
C GLY A 158 25.30 4.05 5.04
N ASP A 159 25.01 3.22 6.03
CA ASP A 159 24.18 2.01 5.87
C ASP A 159 22.66 2.27 5.96
N LYS A 160 22.22 3.54 5.99
CA LYS A 160 20.82 3.92 6.13
C LYS A 160 20.35 4.80 5.00
N ASN A 161 19.08 4.62 4.62
CA ASN A 161 18.37 5.58 3.80
C ASN A 161 17.69 6.63 4.70
N ILE A 162 17.97 7.91 4.48
CA ILE A 162 17.33 9.01 5.15
C ILE A 162 16.48 9.83 4.17
N VAL A 163 15.46 10.50 4.67
CA VAL A 163 14.61 11.35 3.83
C VAL A 163 15.42 12.56 3.33
N ASP A 164 15.45 12.75 2.01
CA ASP A 164 15.87 14.03 1.39
C ASP A 164 14.73 15.03 1.58
N THR A 165 14.82 15.82 2.64
CA THR A 165 13.76 16.76 3.02
C THR A 165 13.55 17.84 1.95
N GLN A 166 14.61 18.32 1.30
CA GLN A 166 14.50 19.36 0.28
C GLN A 166 13.73 18.86 -0.94
N LYS A 167 14.11 17.71 -1.49
CA LYS A 167 13.41 17.11 -2.63
C LYS A 167 12.00 16.66 -2.26
N THR A 168 11.81 16.10 -1.07
CA THR A 168 10.49 15.68 -0.60
C THR A 168 9.54 16.87 -0.47
N TYR A 169 9.97 17.96 0.15
CA TYR A 169 9.13 19.16 0.30
C TYR A 169 8.80 19.82 -1.04
N SER A 170 9.77 19.87 -1.98
CA SER A 170 9.48 20.35 -3.33
C SER A 170 8.36 19.57 -4.00
N ARG A 171 8.40 18.23 -3.90
CA ARG A 171 7.36 17.34 -4.47
C ARG A 171 6.02 17.42 -3.75
N VAL A 172 6.04 17.60 -2.43
CA VAL A 172 4.80 17.81 -1.66
C VAL A 172 4.14 19.13 -2.10
N ASN A 173 4.90 20.20 -2.22
CA ASN A 173 4.37 21.51 -2.67
C ASN A 173 3.80 21.40 -4.09
N GLU A 174 4.55 20.82 -5.03
CA GLU A 174 4.08 20.60 -6.40
C GLU A 174 2.77 19.77 -6.43
N MET A 175 2.69 18.72 -5.62
CA MET A 175 1.49 17.90 -5.52
C MET A 175 0.29 18.70 -4.97
N VAL A 176 0.51 19.56 -3.99
CA VAL A 176 -0.54 20.39 -3.39
C VAL A 176 -0.99 21.48 -4.35
N GLU A 177 -0.06 22.10 -5.09
CA GLU A 177 -0.35 23.17 -6.06
C GLU A 177 -1.08 22.62 -7.30
N THR A 178 -0.63 21.48 -7.84
CA THR A 178 -1.22 20.85 -9.04
C THR A 178 -2.53 20.13 -8.76
N ASN A 179 -2.80 19.83 -7.51
CA ASN A 179 -4.02 19.16 -7.08
C ASN A 179 -4.60 19.95 -5.89
N PRO A 180 -5.21 21.11 -6.15
CA PRO A 180 -5.97 21.76 -5.10
C PRO A 180 -7.00 20.73 -4.63
N ILE A 181 -6.78 20.20 -3.41
CA ILE A 181 -7.79 19.38 -2.72
C ILE A 181 -8.91 20.37 -2.55
N THR A 182 -9.84 20.34 -3.51
CA THR A 182 -10.97 21.23 -3.58
C THR A 182 -11.68 21.13 -2.25
N GLN A 183 -11.89 22.28 -1.68
CA GLN A 183 -12.69 22.50 -0.50
C GLN A 183 -13.95 21.67 -0.51
N LEU A 184 -14.16 20.94 0.52
CA LEU A 184 -15.46 20.77 1.13
C LEU A 184 -15.38 21.38 2.51
#